data_49c61cb382247220dd13f844b857d240
#
_entry.id   49c61cb382247220dd13f844b857d240
#
_cell.length_a   1.000
_cell.length_b   1.000
_cell.length_c   1.000
_cell.angle_alpha   90.00
_cell.angle_beta   90.00
_cell.angle_gamma   90.00
#
_symmetry.space_group_name_H-M   'P 1'
#
loop_
_entity.id
_entity.type
_entity.pdbx_description
1 polymer ?
#
loop_
_entity_poly.entity_id
_entity_poly.type
_entity_poly.pdbx_seq_one_letter_code
_entity_poly.pdbx_strand_id
1 'polypeptide(L)'
;MENKIVDFLRESNKTISFAESCTGGALSKRIVLIPGASEIFHGSIVSYSNYSKTNILNINIEDIQKYSAVSEKVSKEMAINAMKIFNSDYSISTTGNAGPSVTDNLSDRGDCFISIASKEIVVCKKIKIDCDRETFISKITEESLNFFINTIIKS
;
A
#
# COMPACT_ATOMS: atom_id res chain seq x y z
N MET A 1 15.09 -6.12 -6.35
CA MET A 1 14.23 -5.35 -5.44
C MET A 1 13.46 -6.30 -4.50
N GLU A 2 12.60 -7.14 -5.02
CA GLU A 2 11.76 -8.06 -4.24
C GLU A 2 12.58 -9.05 -3.41
N ASN A 3 13.60 -9.67 -4.03
CA ASN A 3 14.51 -10.57 -3.31
C ASN A 3 15.11 -9.91 -2.07
N LYS A 4 15.53 -8.65 -2.18
CA LYS A 4 16.09 -7.90 -1.05
C LYS A 4 15.09 -7.74 0.09
N ILE A 5 13.81 -7.52 -0.22
CA ILE A 5 12.75 -7.42 0.79
C ILE A 5 12.49 -8.78 1.44
N VAL A 6 12.34 -9.82 0.62
CA VAL A 6 12.08 -11.18 1.11
C VAL A 6 13.23 -11.68 1.98
N ASP A 7 14.48 -11.48 1.54
CA ASP A 7 15.66 -11.89 2.30
C ASP A 7 15.78 -11.12 3.62
N PHE A 8 15.61 -9.80 3.61
CA PHE A 8 15.61 -8.98 4.83
C PHE A 8 14.55 -9.44 5.84
N LEU A 9 13.31 -9.66 5.39
CA LEU A 9 12.22 -10.08 6.27
C LEU A 9 12.47 -11.48 6.84
N ARG A 10 13.00 -12.39 6.03
CA ARG A 10 13.36 -13.74 6.47
C ARG A 10 14.49 -13.72 7.48
N GLU A 11 15.57 -13.01 7.20
CA GLU A 11 16.74 -12.90 8.08
C GLU A 11 16.41 -12.23 9.42
N SER A 12 15.49 -11.25 9.41
CA SER A 12 15.03 -10.57 10.62
C SER A 12 13.86 -11.28 11.32
N ASN A 13 13.36 -12.38 10.78
CA ASN A 13 12.17 -13.10 11.27
C ASN A 13 10.95 -12.17 11.38
N LYS A 14 10.73 -11.37 10.34
CA LYS A 14 9.65 -10.38 10.24
C LYS A 14 8.71 -10.69 9.11
N THR A 15 7.48 -10.19 9.22
CA THR A 15 6.40 -10.46 8.29
C THR A 15 5.81 -9.17 7.71
N ILE A 16 5.18 -9.28 6.55
CA ILE A 16 4.58 -8.15 5.85
C ILE A 16 3.19 -8.48 5.32
N SER A 17 2.34 -7.47 5.25
CA SER A 17 1.02 -7.51 4.63
C SER A 17 0.76 -6.27 3.79
N PHE A 18 -0.29 -6.29 2.96
CA PHE A 18 -0.62 -5.13 2.12
C PHE A 18 -2.10 -4.76 2.19
N ALA A 19 -2.36 -3.47 1.93
CA ALA A 19 -3.67 -2.94 1.60
C ALA A 19 -3.56 -2.22 0.25
N GLU A 20 -4.04 -2.85 -0.81
CA GLU A 20 -3.91 -2.36 -2.17
C GLU A 20 -5.23 -1.80 -2.69
N SER A 21 -5.24 -0.55 -3.13
CA SER A 21 -6.35 0.02 -3.87
C SER A 21 -5.96 0.19 -5.34
N CYS A 22 -5.27 1.25 -5.70
CA CYS A 22 -4.94 1.54 -7.10
C CYS A 22 -4.00 0.51 -7.76
N THR A 23 -3.24 -0.27 -7.01
CA THR A 23 -2.36 -1.32 -7.55
C THR A 23 -3.07 -2.64 -7.81
N GLY A 24 -4.27 -2.84 -7.24
CA GLY A 24 -5.16 -3.93 -7.57
C GLY A 24 -4.61 -5.36 -7.43
N GLY A 25 -3.64 -5.57 -6.53
CA GLY A 25 -2.95 -6.86 -6.33
C GLY A 25 -1.58 -6.96 -7.00
N ALA A 26 -1.15 -5.93 -7.74
CA ALA A 26 0.14 -5.94 -8.42
C ALA A 26 1.32 -6.01 -7.43
N LEU A 27 1.23 -5.33 -6.28
CA LEU A 27 2.24 -5.39 -5.23
C LEU A 27 2.37 -6.80 -4.65
N SER A 28 1.25 -7.42 -4.33
CA SER A 28 1.20 -8.81 -3.86
C SER A 28 1.79 -9.78 -4.87
N LYS A 29 1.42 -9.63 -6.14
CA LYS A 29 1.97 -10.45 -7.23
C LYS A 29 3.49 -10.39 -7.28
N ARG A 30 4.09 -9.21 -7.14
CA ARG A 30 5.54 -9.02 -7.16
C ARG A 30 6.25 -9.82 -6.06
N ILE A 31 5.68 -9.85 -4.85
CA ILE A 31 6.26 -10.57 -3.71
C ILE A 31 6.08 -12.09 -3.84
N VAL A 32 4.89 -12.56 -4.22
CA VAL A 32 4.62 -14.01 -4.28
C VAL A 32 5.36 -14.73 -5.42
N LEU A 33 5.91 -13.99 -6.37
CA LEU A 33 6.79 -14.56 -7.41
C LEU A 33 8.17 -15.00 -6.86
N ILE A 34 8.54 -14.55 -5.65
CA ILE A 34 9.82 -14.92 -5.05
C ILE A 34 9.66 -16.22 -4.24
N PRO A 35 10.46 -17.26 -4.51
CA PRO A 35 10.45 -18.48 -3.70
C PRO A 35 10.67 -18.17 -2.21
N GLY A 36 9.88 -18.79 -1.35
CA GLY A 36 9.91 -18.54 0.09
C GLY A 36 9.06 -17.35 0.57
N ALA A 37 8.33 -16.68 -0.32
CA ALA A 37 7.45 -15.58 0.07
C ALA A 37 6.42 -15.96 1.14
N SER A 38 5.97 -17.22 1.17
CA SER A 38 5.01 -17.71 2.17
C SER A 38 5.52 -17.66 3.62
N GLU A 39 6.83 -17.57 3.82
CA GLU A 39 7.41 -17.44 5.15
C GLU A 39 7.25 -16.02 5.73
N ILE A 40 7.12 -15.01 4.88
CA ILE A 40 7.15 -13.61 5.29
C ILE A 40 5.88 -12.83 4.90
N PHE A 41 5.13 -13.26 3.91
CA PHE A 41 3.95 -12.55 3.39
C PHE A 41 2.67 -13.17 3.93
N HIS A 42 1.99 -12.44 4.84
CA HIS A 42 0.76 -12.92 5.48
C HIS A 42 -0.47 -12.72 4.61
N GLY A 43 -0.45 -11.78 3.67
CA GLY A 43 -1.55 -11.56 2.76
C GLY A 43 -1.78 -10.10 2.39
N SER A 44 -2.81 -9.87 1.60
CA SER A 44 -3.22 -8.54 1.15
C SER A 44 -4.72 -8.43 1.03
N ILE A 45 -5.24 -7.23 1.29
CA ILE A 45 -6.62 -6.86 0.99
C ILE A 45 -6.60 -5.92 -0.21
N VAL A 46 -7.27 -6.31 -1.28
CA VAL A 46 -7.54 -5.41 -2.41
C VAL A 46 -8.82 -4.63 -2.08
N SER A 47 -8.64 -3.45 -1.49
CA SER A 47 -9.70 -2.55 -1.04
C SER A 47 -10.00 -1.49 -2.10
N TYR A 48 -10.57 -1.93 -3.23
CA TYR A 48 -10.73 -1.11 -4.43
C TYR A 48 -11.88 -0.10 -4.36
N SER A 49 -12.88 -0.35 -3.54
CA SER A 49 -14.05 0.51 -3.33
C SER A 49 -14.05 1.15 -1.95
N ASN A 50 -14.85 2.22 -1.78
CA ASN A 50 -15.08 2.79 -0.45
C ASN A 50 -15.76 1.78 0.48
N TYR A 51 -16.65 0.93 -0.05
CA TYR A 51 -17.26 -0.16 0.72
C TYR A 51 -16.22 -1.11 1.32
N SER A 52 -15.26 -1.59 0.52
CA SER A 52 -14.21 -2.48 1.02
C SER A 52 -13.24 -1.78 1.98
N LYS A 53 -12.95 -0.49 1.76
CA LYS A 53 -12.16 0.30 2.70
C LYS A 53 -12.85 0.41 4.05
N THR A 54 -14.15 0.68 4.09
CA THR A 54 -14.90 0.86 5.35
C THR A 54 -15.25 -0.47 6.01
N ASN A 55 -15.73 -1.46 5.26
CA ASN A 55 -16.29 -2.69 5.83
C ASN A 55 -15.26 -3.82 6.03
N ILE A 56 -14.14 -3.80 5.32
CA ILE A 56 -13.09 -4.81 5.44
C ILE A 56 -11.87 -4.25 6.15
N LEU A 57 -11.38 -3.06 5.75
CA LEU A 57 -10.24 -2.40 6.37
C LEU A 57 -10.61 -1.53 7.57
N ASN A 58 -11.88 -1.40 7.92
CA ASN A 58 -12.37 -0.59 9.03
C ASN A 58 -11.94 0.89 8.97
N ILE A 59 -11.85 1.45 7.77
CA ILE A 59 -11.60 2.88 7.59
C ILE A 59 -12.88 3.63 7.92
N ASN A 60 -12.77 4.71 8.71
CA ASN A 60 -13.92 5.55 9.01
C ASN A 60 -14.43 6.24 7.75
N ILE A 61 -15.71 6.06 7.43
CA ILE A 61 -16.34 6.71 6.27
C ILE A 61 -16.23 8.23 6.31
N GLU A 62 -16.27 8.83 7.49
CA GLU A 62 -16.10 10.27 7.68
C GLU A 62 -14.73 10.76 7.23
N ASP A 63 -13.67 9.97 7.44
CA ASP A 63 -12.32 10.28 6.97
C ASP A 63 -12.24 10.23 5.45
N ILE A 64 -12.91 9.28 4.81
CA ILE A 64 -13.00 9.21 3.34
C ILE A 64 -13.75 10.42 2.79
N GLN A 65 -14.85 10.81 3.41
CA GLN A 65 -15.66 11.97 2.99
C GLN A 65 -14.91 13.29 3.19
N LYS A 66 -14.16 13.43 4.27
CA LYS A 66 -13.44 14.65 4.62
C LYS A 66 -12.13 14.83 3.85
N TYR A 67 -11.35 13.77 3.71
CA TYR A 67 -9.99 13.82 3.19
C TYR A 67 -9.82 13.22 1.78
N SER A 68 -10.79 12.48 1.26
CA SER A 68 -10.72 11.60 0.10
C SER A 68 -10.21 10.20 0.44
N ALA A 69 -10.68 9.21 -0.33
CA ALA A 69 -10.07 7.87 -0.33
C ALA A 69 -8.61 7.91 -0.80
N VAL A 70 -8.24 8.90 -1.62
CA VAL A 70 -6.88 9.17 -2.08
C VAL A 70 -6.31 10.32 -1.26
N SER A 71 -5.81 9.98 -0.08
CA SER A 71 -5.26 10.93 0.88
C SER A 71 -4.21 10.28 1.79
N GLU A 72 -3.37 11.11 2.39
CA GLU A 72 -2.40 10.65 3.40
C GLU A 72 -3.11 9.99 4.59
N LYS A 73 -4.20 10.61 5.07
CA LYS A 73 -4.98 10.10 6.21
C LYS A 73 -5.47 8.68 5.95
N VAL A 74 -6.17 8.46 4.85
CA VAL A 74 -6.72 7.15 4.50
C VAL A 74 -5.62 6.14 4.17
N SER A 75 -4.57 6.54 3.46
CA SER A 75 -3.43 5.67 3.19
C SER A 75 -2.77 5.14 4.47
N LYS A 76 -2.52 6.00 5.44
CA LYS A 76 -1.95 5.59 6.75
C LYS A 76 -2.87 4.63 7.49
N GLU A 77 -4.16 4.90 7.53
CA GLU A 77 -5.14 4.01 8.17
C GLU A 77 -5.22 2.64 7.46
N MET A 78 -5.17 2.62 6.13
CA MET A 78 -5.13 1.38 5.36
C MET A 78 -3.92 0.52 5.77
N ALA A 79 -2.73 1.10 5.87
CA ALA A 79 -1.53 0.37 6.27
C ALA A 79 -1.63 -0.13 7.72
N ILE A 80 -2.03 0.71 8.66
CA ILE A 80 -2.19 0.35 10.08
C ILE A 80 -3.18 -0.80 10.23
N ASN A 81 -4.33 -0.70 9.58
CA ASN A 81 -5.41 -1.67 9.74
C ASN A 81 -5.07 -3.01 9.05
N ALA A 82 -4.41 -3.00 7.89
CA ALA A 82 -3.92 -4.24 7.27
C ALA A 82 -2.89 -4.94 8.18
N MET A 83 -1.95 -4.19 8.75
CA MET A 83 -0.98 -4.74 9.70
C MET A 83 -1.67 -5.44 10.88
N LYS A 84 -2.72 -4.84 11.43
CA LYS A 84 -3.49 -5.43 12.54
C LYS A 84 -4.28 -6.67 12.11
N ILE A 85 -4.97 -6.61 10.97
CA ILE A 85 -5.81 -7.71 10.46
C ILE A 85 -4.95 -8.95 10.20
N PHE A 86 -3.79 -8.79 9.59
CA PHE A 86 -2.88 -9.89 9.27
C PHE A 86 -1.90 -10.23 10.39
N ASN A 87 -1.89 -9.47 11.48
CA ASN A 87 -0.90 -9.60 12.56
C ASN A 87 0.54 -9.68 12.01
N SER A 88 0.87 -8.77 11.11
CA SER A 88 2.20 -8.65 10.50
C SER A 88 3.04 -7.58 11.19
N ASP A 89 4.38 -7.65 11.02
CA ASP A 89 5.30 -6.65 11.58
C ASP A 89 5.31 -5.37 10.78
N TYR A 90 5.11 -5.49 9.46
CA TYR A 90 5.04 -4.37 8.52
C TYR A 90 3.79 -4.45 7.65
N SER A 91 3.37 -3.31 7.16
CA SER A 91 2.36 -3.24 6.10
C SER A 91 2.68 -2.12 5.12
N ILE A 92 2.31 -2.33 3.86
CA ILE A 92 2.34 -1.28 2.82
C ILE A 92 0.91 -1.07 2.33
N SER A 93 0.52 0.19 2.16
CA SER A 93 -0.74 0.54 1.49
C SER A 93 -0.51 1.39 0.26
N THR A 94 -1.43 1.29 -0.70
CA THR A 94 -1.47 2.11 -1.91
C THR A 94 -2.88 2.61 -2.16
N THR A 95 -3.05 3.92 -2.34
CA THR A 95 -4.31 4.52 -2.79
C THR A 95 -4.03 5.67 -3.75
N GLY A 96 -4.72 5.70 -4.90
CA GLY A 96 -4.40 6.67 -5.94
C GLY A 96 -5.43 6.73 -7.05
N ASN A 97 -5.34 7.79 -7.85
CA ASN A 97 -6.16 8.05 -9.02
C ASN A 97 -5.37 7.77 -10.31
N ALA A 98 -5.42 6.52 -10.79
CA ALA A 98 -4.77 6.15 -12.05
C ALA A 98 -5.38 6.86 -13.27
N GLY A 99 -6.60 7.34 -13.14
CA GLY A 99 -7.33 8.01 -14.22
C GLY A 99 -7.96 7.04 -15.23
N PRO A 100 -8.60 7.58 -16.28
CA PRO A 100 -8.70 8.99 -16.64
C PRO A 100 -9.58 9.83 -15.70
N SER A 101 -10.51 9.21 -14.95
CA SER A 101 -11.38 9.90 -13.98
C SER A 101 -10.79 9.89 -12.57
N VAL A 102 -11.29 10.76 -11.72
CA VAL A 102 -10.97 10.82 -10.29
C VAL A 102 -12.15 10.32 -9.45
N THR A 103 -11.88 9.89 -8.22
CA THR A 103 -12.92 9.31 -7.34
C THR A 103 -13.81 10.37 -6.69
N ASP A 104 -13.28 11.57 -6.50
CA ASP A 104 -13.97 12.69 -5.85
C ASP A 104 -13.35 14.05 -6.27
N ASN A 105 -13.80 15.14 -5.64
CA ASN A 105 -13.29 16.50 -5.89
C ASN A 105 -12.14 16.92 -4.95
N LEU A 106 -11.64 16.01 -4.12
CA LEU A 106 -10.63 16.28 -3.09
C LEU A 106 -9.23 15.85 -3.50
N SER A 107 -9.11 15.07 -4.56
CA SER A 107 -7.84 14.57 -5.09
C SER A 107 -7.81 14.65 -6.61
N ASP A 108 -6.61 14.73 -7.18
CA ASP A 108 -6.40 14.90 -8.61
C ASP A 108 -6.02 13.58 -9.29
N ARG A 109 -6.21 13.53 -10.62
CA ARG A 109 -5.66 12.47 -11.46
C ARG A 109 -4.14 12.41 -11.28
N GLY A 110 -3.61 11.21 -11.13
CA GLY A 110 -2.19 10.96 -10.94
C GLY A 110 -1.72 11.07 -9.48
N ASP A 111 -2.55 11.57 -8.56
CA ASP A 111 -2.22 11.55 -7.15
C ASP A 111 -2.22 10.12 -6.61
N CYS A 112 -1.19 9.79 -5.85
CA CYS A 112 -1.09 8.53 -5.13
C CYS A 112 -0.40 8.73 -3.78
N PHE A 113 -0.88 8.01 -2.79
CA PHE A 113 -0.29 7.93 -1.46
C PHE A 113 0.12 6.49 -1.18
N ILE A 114 1.37 6.33 -0.76
CA ILE A 114 1.94 5.05 -0.34
C ILE A 114 2.29 5.19 1.13
N SER A 115 1.79 4.31 1.97
CA SER A 115 2.14 4.32 3.39
C SER A 115 2.80 3.02 3.81
N ILE A 116 3.70 3.12 4.79
CA ILE A 116 4.33 1.99 5.48
C ILE A 116 3.98 2.12 6.95
N ALA A 117 3.50 1.04 7.54
CA ALA A 117 3.26 0.94 8.97
C ALA A 117 4.11 -0.16 9.60
N SER A 118 4.62 0.11 10.79
CA SER A 118 5.18 -0.84 11.73
C SER A 118 4.73 -0.48 13.14
N LYS A 119 5.18 -1.21 14.15
CA LYS A 119 4.92 -0.84 15.55
C LYS A 119 5.57 0.50 15.95
N GLU A 120 6.69 0.82 15.32
CA GLU A 120 7.52 1.99 15.65
C GLU A 120 7.17 3.23 14.82
N ILE A 121 6.82 3.04 13.55
CA ILE A 121 6.61 4.16 12.62
C ILE A 121 5.39 3.95 11.73
N VAL A 122 4.78 5.07 11.35
CA VAL A 122 3.81 5.15 10.25
C VAL A 122 4.21 6.33 9.38
N VAL A 123 4.64 6.06 8.16
CA VAL A 123 5.12 7.08 7.22
C VAL A 123 4.33 7.01 5.92
N CYS A 124 4.22 8.15 5.25
CA CYS A 124 3.51 8.26 3.98
C CYS A 124 4.33 9.06 2.97
N LYS A 125 4.29 8.62 1.73
CA LYS A 125 4.86 9.31 0.56
C LYS A 125 3.74 9.64 -0.41
N LYS A 126 3.62 10.92 -0.77
CA LYS A 126 2.77 11.37 -1.87
C LYS A 126 3.57 11.33 -3.16
N ILE A 127 2.96 10.81 -4.23
CA ILE A 127 3.52 10.77 -5.58
C ILE A 127 2.47 11.33 -6.53
N LYS A 128 2.91 12.07 -7.54
CA LYS A 128 2.06 12.49 -8.65
C LYS A 128 2.68 12.03 -9.96
N ILE A 129 1.94 11.21 -10.70
CA ILE A 129 2.38 10.65 -11.98
C ILE A 129 1.28 10.88 -13.01
N ASP A 130 1.60 11.63 -14.06
CA ASP A 130 0.73 11.81 -15.22
C ASP A 130 1.15 10.86 -16.34
N CYS A 131 0.46 9.74 -16.46
CA CYS A 131 0.69 8.72 -17.48
C CYS A 131 -0.59 7.88 -17.70
N ASP A 132 -0.53 6.91 -18.62
CA ASP A 132 -1.60 5.95 -18.79
C ASP A 132 -1.77 5.05 -17.54
N ARG A 133 -2.94 4.45 -17.43
CA ARG A 133 -3.35 3.67 -16.26
C ARG A 133 -2.43 2.48 -15.97
N GLU A 134 -2.03 1.74 -16.99
CA GLU A 134 -1.17 0.56 -16.82
C GLU A 134 0.22 0.96 -16.31
N THR A 135 0.80 1.99 -16.91
CA THR A 135 2.08 2.56 -16.49
C THR A 135 2.01 3.12 -15.07
N PHE A 136 0.90 3.80 -14.71
CA PHE A 136 0.68 4.29 -13.35
C PHE A 136 0.74 3.15 -12.32
N ILE A 137 -0.02 2.08 -12.55
CA ILE A 137 -0.06 0.92 -11.65
C ILE A 137 1.34 0.30 -11.50
N SER A 138 2.04 0.12 -12.60
CA SER A 138 3.41 -0.42 -12.60
C SER A 138 4.37 0.45 -11.80
N LYS A 139 4.37 1.76 -12.04
CA LYS A 139 5.24 2.71 -11.33
C LYS A 139 4.92 2.79 -9.84
N ILE A 140 3.65 2.83 -9.46
CA ILE A 140 3.27 2.86 -8.04
C ILE A 140 3.68 1.57 -7.34
N THR A 141 3.55 0.44 -7.99
CA THR A 141 4.01 -0.85 -7.46
C THR A 141 5.53 -0.82 -7.19
N GLU A 142 6.31 -0.35 -8.15
CA GLU A 142 7.77 -0.23 -8.03
C GLU A 142 8.16 0.77 -6.93
N GLU A 143 7.53 1.96 -6.91
CA GLU A 143 7.78 2.98 -5.90
C GLU A 143 7.43 2.52 -4.48
N SER A 144 6.41 1.66 -4.33
CA SER A 144 6.05 1.09 -3.03
C SER A 144 7.14 0.19 -2.47
N LEU A 145 7.73 -0.67 -3.31
CA LEU A 145 8.85 -1.53 -2.93
C LEU A 145 10.12 -0.70 -2.65
N ASN A 146 10.41 0.29 -3.48
CA ASN A 146 11.53 1.20 -3.26
C ASN A 146 11.39 2.00 -1.97
N PHE A 147 10.18 2.47 -1.68
CA PHE A 147 9.91 3.22 -0.45
C PHE A 147 10.14 2.35 0.78
N PHE A 148 9.69 1.09 0.76
CA PHE A 148 9.98 0.14 1.84
C PHE A 148 11.49 -0.10 2.02
N ILE A 149 12.21 -0.34 0.93
CA ILE A 149 13.68 -0.56 0.98
C ILE A 149 14.39 0.64 1.59
N ASN A 150 14.04 1.84 1.16
CA ASN A 150 14.73 3.06 1.60
C ASN A 150 14.37 3.46 3.03
N THR A 151 13.15 3.14 3.48
CA THR A 151 12.66 3.52 4.81
C THR A 151 13.00 2.49 5.88
N ILE A 152 12.96 1.19 5.55
CA ILE A 152 13.09 0.12 6.54
C ILE A 152 14.44 -0.59 6.44
N ILE A 153 14.93 -0.88 5.23
CA ILE A 153 16.12 -1.73 5.06
C ILE A 153 17.41 -0.91 5.11
N LYS A 154 17.37 0.33 4.63
CA LYS A 154 18.55 1.21 4.56
C LYS A 154 18.62 2.26 5.69
N SER A 155 17.62 2.28 6.57
CA SER A 155 17.58 3.19 7.72
C SER A 155 18.54 2.77 8.83
#